data_6468686f6afca9ec65a910f194f4a976
#
_entry.id   6468686f6afca9ec65a910f194f4a976
#
_cell.length_a   1.000
_cell.length_b   1.000
_cell.length_c   1.000
_cell.angle_alpha   90.00
_cell.angle_beta   90.00
_cell.angle_gamma   90.00
#
_symmetry.space_group_name_H-M   'P 1'
#
loop_
_entity.id
_entity.type
_entity.pdbx_description
1 polymer ?
#
loop_
_entity_poly.entity_id
_entity_poly.type
_entity_poly.pdbx_seq_one_letter_code
_entity_poly.pdbx_strand_id
1 'polypeptide(L)'
;MEKDISGSRLNIPVVLLNTRLETSSAACVAAPDYVEMGRRLAEQIAASHERRIPVCLVGEASRTIASVKFEEGIREVLEDLGQEVLLYEKSEEENYQALLGRVFQMKWQSLVFVALDQESLTGLARIFEDSIRLQAYADGLYGRGTSLAVLNALDRGTIDGLCVTDDFGIGYQSVASAVEAARSGRCRIKICPQESYYIERKDLRTEEFEKMLYPIE
;
A
#
# COMPACT_ATOMS: atom_id res chain seq x y z
N MET A 1 23.20 2.21 0.05
CA MET A 1 22.56 0.92 0.40
C MET A 1 22.81 -0.18 -0.64
N GLU A 2 22.51 -0.01 -1.94
CA GLU A 2 22.78 -1.04 -2.95
C GLU A 2 24.29 -1.41 -3.08
N LYS A 3 25.19 -0.42 -3.06
CA LYS A 3 26.64 -0.62 -3.08
C LYS A 3 27.15 -1.37 -1.85
N ASP A 4 26.51 -1.21 -0.71
CA ASP A 4 26.90 -1.86 0.54
C ASP A 4 26.48 -3.34 0.58
N ILE A 5 25.35 -3.68 -0.06
CA ILE A 5 24.86 -5.07 -0.18
C ILE A 5 25.71 -5.87 -1.16
N SER A 6 26.06 -5.28 -2.30
CA SER A 6 26.88 -5.96 -3.33
C SER A 6 28.37 -5.98 -3.01
N GLY A 7 28.85 -5.12 -2.12
CA GLY A 7 30.26 -4.98 -1.74
C GLY A 7 30.70 -5.78 -0.51
N SER A 8 29.79 -6.53 0.12
CA SER A 8 30.16 -7.27 1.33
C SER A 8 31.04 -8.47 0.96
N ARG A 9 32.30 -8.41 1.40
CA ARG A 9 33.30 -9.50 1.24
C ARG A 9 32.97 -10.78 2.02
N LEU A 10 31.86 -10.77 2.79
CA LEU A 10 31.51 -11.82 3.74
C LEU A 10 30.68 -12.95 3.11
N ASN A 11 30.27 -12.83 1.86
CA ASN A 11 29.44 -13.83 1.16
C ASN A 11 28.20 -14.28 1.95
N ILE A 12 27.61 -13.35 2.69
CA ILE A 12 26.40 -13.58 3.51
C ILE A 12 25.19 -13.46 2.59
N PRO A 13 24.30 -14.46 2.55
CA PRO A 13 23.08 -14.36 1.79
C PRO A 13 22.15 -13.27 2.37
N VAL A 14 21.60 -12.44 1.47
CA VAL A 14 20.69 -11.35 1.83
C VAL A 14 19.30 -11.66 1.31
N VAL A 15 18.29 -11.55 2.15
CA VAL A 15 16.87 -11.64 1.80
C VAL A 15 16.25 -10.27 1.91
N LEU A 16 15.56 -9.83 0.87
CA LEU A 16 14.85 -8.57 0.82
C LEU A 16 13.38 -8.77 1.18
N LEU A 17 12.84 -7.84 1.95
CA LEU A 17 11.44 -7.80 2.41
C LEU A 17 10.71 -6.64 1.79
N ASN A 18 9.50 -6.87 1.30
CA ASN A 18 8.57 -5.85 0.80
C ASN A 18 9.13 -4.94 -0.32
N THR A 19 10.34 -5.19 -0.78
CA THR A 19 10.96 -4.40 -1.85
C THR A 19 11.86 -5.27 -2.72
N ARG A 20 11.95 -4.90 -3.99
CA ARG A 20 12.89 -5.50 -4.94
C ARG A 20 13.88 -4.45 -5.38
N LEU A 21 15.17 -4.73 -5.27
CA LEU A 21 16.22 -3.90 -5.84
C LEU A 21 16.61 -4.51 -7.19
N GLU A 22 16.57 -3.74 -8.26
CA GLU A 22 16.81 -4.24 -9.64
C GLU A 22 18.21 -4.81 -9.85
N THR A 23 19.20 -4.28 -9.11
CA THR A 23 20.62 -4.66 -9.23
C THR A 23 21.11 -5.55 -8.09
N SER A 24 20.22 -6.04 -7.22
CA SER A 24 20.65 -6.73 -6.03
C SER A 24 21.09 -8.17 -6.31
N SER A 25 22.20 -8.56 -5.70
CA SER A 25 22.64 -9.96 -5.57
C SER A 25 21.91 -10.72 -4.45
N ALA A 26 20.72 -10.24 -4.04
CA ALA A 26 19.93 -10.86 -3.00
C ALA A 26 19.61 -12.32 -3.34
N ALA A 27 19.67 -13.17 -2.33
CA ALA A 27 19.36 -14.60 -2.48
C ALA A 27 17.85 -14.80 -2.73
N CYS A 28 17.01 -14.00 -2.10
CA CYS A 28 15.56 -14.09 -2.18
C CYS A 28 14.91 -12.72 -1.97
N VAL A 29 13.72 -12.55 -2.55
CA VAL A 29 12.83 -11.37 -2.30
C VAL A 29 11.47 -11.91 -1.90
N ALA A 30 10.98 -11.54 -0.74
CA ALA A 30 9.62 -11.78 -0.28
C ALA A 30 8.84 -10.46 -0.34
N ALA A 31 7.93 -10.36 -1.29
CA ALA A 31 7.11 -9.16 -1.50
C ALA A 31 5.82 -9.50 -2.23
N PRO A 32 4.72 -8.75 -1.99
CA PRO A 32 3.51 -8.86 -2.79
C PRO A 32 3.72 -8.30 -4.20
N ASP A 33 2.83 -8.66 -5.11
CA ASP A 33 2.71 -8.00 -6.40
C ASP A 33 1.92 -6.70 -6.22
N TYR A 34 2.64 -5.59 -6.12
CA TYR A 34 2.03 -4.27 -5.90
C TYR A 34 1.23 -3.76 -7.10
N VAL A 35 1.55 -4.19 -8.33
CA VAL A 35 0.77 -3.84 -9.52
C VAL A 35 -0.58 -4.54 -9.45
N GLU A 36 -0.59 -5.84 -9.19
CA GLU A 36 -1.81 -6.63 -9.03
C GLU A 36 -2.65 -6.13 -7.84
N MET A 37 -2.01 -5.76 -6.73
CA MET A 37 -2.68 -5.14 -5.59
C MET A 37 -3.39 -3.83 -6.00
N GLY A 38 -2.73 -2.99 -6.80
CA GLY A 38 -3.29 -1.75 -7.32
C GLY A 38 -4.47 -1.99 -8.25
N ARG A 39 -4.39 -2.98 -9.16
CA ARG A 39 -5.50 -3.36 -10.05
C ARG A 39 -6.74 -3.79 -9.27
N ARG A 40 -6.57 -4.67 -8.27
CA ARG A 40 -7.69 -5.11 -7.42
C ARG A 40 -8.38 -3.97 -6.70
N LEU A 41 -7.59 -3.03 -6.14
CA LEU A 41 -8.17 -1.85 -5.50
C LEU A 41 -8.96 -1.01 -6.52
N ALA A 42 -8.39 -0.76 -7.68
CA ALA A 42 -9.01 0.02 -8.73
C ALA A 42 -10.31 -0.59 -9.24
N GLU A 43 -10.37 -1.91 -9.39
CA GLU A 43 -11.60 -2.64 -9.75
C GLU A 43 -12.70 -2.44 -8.72
N GLN A 44 -12.37 -2.46 -7.41
CA GLN A 44 -13.34 -2.21 -6.35
C GLN A 44 -13.83 -0.75 -6.36
N ILE A 45 -12.93 0.20 -6.57
CA ILE A 45 -13.28 1.62 -6.72
C ILE A 45 -14.23 1.81 -7.91
N ALA A 46 -13.88 1.23 -9.07
CA ALA A 46 -14.70 1.33 -10.29
C ALA A 46 -16.07 0.67 -10.15
N ALA A 47 -16.21 -0.34 -9.28
CA ALA A 47 -17.48 -0.99 -8.98
C ALA A 47 -18.34 -0.21 -7.99
N SER A 48 -17.71 0.59 -7.10
CA SER A 48 -18.38 1.28 -5.98
C SER A 48 -18.71 2.73 -6.29
N HIS A 49 -18.01 3.37 -7.23
CA HIS A 49 -18.14 4.80 -7.52
C HIS A 49 -18.48 5.07 -8.98
N GLU A 50 -19.13 6.21 -9.21
CA GLU A 50 -19.41 6.65 -10.57
C GLU A 50 -18.12 7.11 -11.27
N ARG A 51 -17.91 6.71 -12.53
CA ARG A 51 -16.71 7.04 -13.32
C ARG A 51 -16.42 8.53 -13.49
N ARG A 52 -17.44 9.38 -13.33
CA ARG A 52 -17.28 10.84 -13.38
C ARG A 52 -16.61 11.44 -12.15
N ILE A 53 -16.51 10.68 -11.05
CA ILE A 53 -15.85 11.14 -9.83
C ILE A 53 -14.36 10.89 -9.98
N PRO A 54 -13.51 11.93 -9.99
CA PRO A 54 -12.07 11.73 -10.13
C PRO A 54 -11.47 10.99 -8.95
N VAL A 55 -10.41 10.21 -9.21
CA VAL A 55 -9.63 9.51 -8.18
C VAL A 55 -8.37 10.31 -7.89
N CYS A 56 -8.21 10.72 -6.64
CA CYS A 56 -7.08 11.48 -6.14
C CYS A 56 -6.10 10.54 -5.43
N LEU A 57 -4.99 10.23 -6.08
CA LEU A 57 -3.89 9.49 -5.51
C LEU A 57 -3.06 10.41 -4.63
N VAL A 58 -2.77 9.99 -3.41
CA VAL A 58 -1.96 10.74 -2.45
C VAL A 58 -0.78 9.88 -1.99
N GLY A 59 0.42 10.43 -2.06
CA GLY A 59 1.64 9.76 -1.62
C GLY A 59 2.70 10.75 -1.11
N GLU A 60 3.80 10.21 -0.61
CA GLU A 60 4.98 10.97 -0.26
C GLU A 60 5.80 11.30 -1.51
N ALA A 61 6.44 12.48 -1.55
CA ALA A 61 7.34 12.84 -2.67
C ALA A 61 8.54 11.88 -2.77
N SER A 62 9.02 11.35 -1.63
CA SER A 62 10.05 10.31 -1.57
C SER A 62 9.42 8.93 -1.80
N ARG A 63 9.04 8.64 -3.04
CA ARG A 63 8.28 7.44 -3.41
C ARG A 63 9.09 6.15 -3.29
N THR A 64 8.48 5.14 -2.69
CA THR A 64 9.02 3.78 -2.68
C THR A 64 8.68 3.06 -3.99
N ILE A 65 9.45 2.03 -4.34
CA ILE A 65 9.13 1.15 -5.48
C ILE A 65 7.73 0.54 -5.31
N ALA A 66 7.35 0.18 -4.09
CA ALA A 66 6.02 -0.33 -3.75
C ALA A 66 4.91 0.67 -4.09
N SER A 67 5.08 1.95 -3.72
CA SER A 67 4.09 3.01 -4.02
C SER A 67 3.97 3.28 -5.53
N VAL A 68 5.10 3.28 -6.26
CA VAL A 68 5.10 3.46 -7.72
C VAL A 68 4.38 2.30 -8.42
N LYS A 69 4.67 1.06 -8.02
CA LYS A 69 4.05 -0.12 -8.62
C LYS A 69 2.56 -0.24 -8.27
N PHE A 70 2.18 0.15 -7.08
CA PHE A 70 0.78 0.20 -6.66
C PHE A 70 -0.01 1.23 -7.48
N GLU A 71 0.56 2.44 -7.69
CA GLU A 71 -0.02 3.45 -8.57
C GLU A 71 -0.15 2.94 -10.01
N GLU A 72 0.89 2.28 -10.56
CA GLU A 72 0.88 1.72 -11.92
C GLU A 72 -0.36 0.83 -12.13
N GLY A 73 -0.63 -0.10 -11.19
CA GLY A 73 -1.80 -0.96 -11.27
C GLY A 73 -3.14 -0.22 -11.16
N ILE A 74 -3.21 0.82 -10.31
CA ILE A 74 -4.42 1.63 -10.17
C ILE A 74 -4.71 2.39 -11.47
N ARG A 75 -3.70 3.05 -12.04
CA ARG A 75 -3.85 3.81 -13.28
C ARG A 75 -4.26 2.93 -14.46
N GLU A 76 -3.64 1.78 -14.60
CA GLU A 76 -3.94 0.84 -15.67
C GLU A 76 -5.45 0.54 -15.76
N VAL A 77 -6.10 0.27 -14.63
CA VAL A 77 -7.53 -0.05 -14.62
C VAL A 77 -8.40 1.21 -14.79
N LEU A 78 -8.13 2.27 -14.01
CA LEU A 78 -9.03 3.43 -13.98
C LEU A 78 -8.93 4.28 -15.28
N GLU A 79 -7.72 4.46 -15.82
CA GLU A 79 -7.51 5.19 -17.06
C GLU A 79 -8.08 4.44 -18.28
N ASP A 80 -7.98 3.09 -18.30
CA ASP A 80 -8.64 2.26 -19.34
C ASP A 80 -10.17 2.39 -19.30
N LEU A 81 -10.72 2.63 -18.11
CA LEU A 81 -12.16 2.91 -17.93
C LEU A 81 -12.54 4.37 -18.23
N GLY A 82 -11.57 5.23 -18.56
CA GLY A 82 -11.77 6.65 -18.82
C GLY A 82 -12.04 7.48 -17.55
N GLN A 83 -11.69 6.98 -16.36
CA GLN A 83 -11.80 7.72 -15.12
C GLN A 83 -10.58 8.64 -14.94
N GLU A 84 -10.83 9.87 -14.49
CA GLU A 84 -9.75 10.84 -14.25
C GLU A 84 -8.95 10.46 -12.99
N VAL A 85 -7.63 10.35 -13.14
CA VAL A 85 -6.71 9.99 -12.04
C VAL A 85 -5.72 11.13 -11.82
N LEU A 86 -5.81 11.75 -10.65
CA LEU A 86 -4.96 12.85 -10.20
C LEU A 86 -3.89 12.32 -9.25
N LEU A 87 -2.70 12.91 -9.25
CA LEU A 87 -1.64 12.58 -8.30
C LEU A 87 -1.23 13.83 -7.53
N TYR A 88 -1.22 13.72 -6.21
CA TYR A 88 -0.70 14.73 -5.30
C TYR A 88 0.33 14.11 -4.36
N GLU A 89 1.53 14.64 -4.42
CA GLU A 89 2.64 14.20 -3.58
C GLU A 89 2.89 15.23 -2.48
N LYS A 90 3.03 14.75 -1.25
CA LYS A 90 3.38 15.53 -0.08
C LYS A 90 4.90 15.71 -0.02
N SER A 91 5.38 16.93 0.02
CA SER A 91 6.80 17.21 0.27
C SER A 91 7.17 16.99 1.75
N GLU A 92 8.46 16.86 2.04
CA GLU A 92 8.94 16.67 3.43
C GLU A 92 8.55 17.82 4.36
N GLU A 93 8.49 19.04 3.83
CA GLU A 93 8.16 20.26 4.59
C GLU A 93 6.63 20.48 4.72
N GLU A 94 5.82 19.75 3.97
CA GLU A 94 4.37 19.90 3.92
C GLU A 94 3.68 18.88 4.84
N ASN A 95 2.57 19.26 5.46
CA ASN A 95 1.68 18.33 6.13
C ASN A 95 0.47 17.97 5.23
N TYR A 96 -0.24 16.89 5.56
CA TYR A 96 -1.39 16.44 4.78
C TYR A 96 -2.55 17.44 4.73
N GLN A 97 -2.68 18.31 5.74
CA GLN A 97 -3.70 19.36 5.73
C GLN A 97 -3.41 20.42 4.68
N ALA A 98 -2.13 20.82 4.51
CA ALA A 98 -1.71 21.75 3.47
C ALA A 98 -1.87 21.12 2.07
N LEU A 99 -1.50 19.83 1.92
CA LEU A 99 -1.71 19.08 0.69
C LEU A 99 -3.20 19.05 0.30
N LEU A 100 -4.09 18.69 1.22
CA LEU A 100 -5.54 18.71 0.97
C LEU A 100 -6.03 20.12 0.63
N GLY A 101 -5.44 21.17 1.22
CA GLY A 101 -5.72 22.56 0.84
C GLY A 101 -5.45 22.82 -0.65
N ARG A 102 -4.37 22.25 -1.23
CA ARG A 102 -4.09 22.32 -2.68
C ARG A 102 -5.09 21.55 -3.50
N VAL A 103 -5.46 20.34 -3.07
CA VAL A 103 -6.46 19.50 -3.74
C VAL A 103 -7.80 20.23 -3.85
N PHE A 104 -8.26 20.83 -2.75
CA PHE A 104 -9.58 21.51 -2.72
C PHE A 104 -9.60 22.88 -3.43
N GLN A 105 -8.46 23.48 -3.73
CA GLN A 105 -8.40 24.68 -4.59
C GLN A 105 -8.91 24.40 -6.02
N MET A 106 -8.85 23.18 -6.48
CA MET A 106 -9.34 22.75 -7.79
C MET A 106 -10.88 22.71 -7.91
N LYS A 107 -11.62 22.98 -6.81
CA LYS A 107 -13.09 23.07 -6.74
C LYS A 107 -13.83 21.82 -7.24
N TRP A 108 -13.27 20.65 -7.01
CA TRP A 108 -13.97 19.39 -7.22
C TRP A 108 -15.22 19.31 -6.32
N GLN A 109 -16.30 18.73 -6.83
CA GLN A 109 -17.52 18.52 -6.04
C GLN A 109 -17.35 17.33 -5.07
N SER A 110 -16.69 16.28 -5.54
CA SER A 110 -16.38 15.08 -4.78
C SER A 110 -15.14 14.41 -5.37
N LEU A 111 -14.39 13.68 -4.56
CA LEU A 111 -13.19 12.92 -4.95
C LEU A 111 -13.17 11.58 -4.23
N VAL A 112 -12.72 10.54 -4.91
CA VAL A 112 -12.28 9.30 -4.26
C VAL A 112 -10.80 9.44 -3.94
N PHE A 113 -10.42 9.29 -2.69
CA PHE A 113 -9.03 9.36 -2.26
C PHE A 113 -8.40 7.97 -2.19
N VAL A 114 -7.18 7.85 -2.71
CA VAL A 114 -6.37 6.64 -2.58
C VAL A 114 -4.99 6.99 -2.08
N ALA A 115 -4.64 6.49 -0.90
CA ALA A 115 -3.30 6.63 -0.35
C ALA A 115 -2.37 5.54 -0.91
N LEU A 116 -1.24 5.96 -1.48
CA LEU A 116 -0.26 5.06 -2.11
C LEU A 116 0.62 4.32 -1.11
N ASP A 117 0.61 4.74 0.15
CA ASP A 117 1.38 4.15 1.25
C ASP A 117 0.63 4.31 2.58
N GLN A 118 1.08 3.56 3.59
CA GLN A 118 0.44 3.52 4.90
C GLN A 118 0.54 4.85 5.66
N GLU A 119 1.59 5.62 5.46
CA GLU A 119 1.78 6.91 6.12
C GLU A 119 0.76 7.93 5.59
N SER A 120 0.63 8.01 4.26
CA SER A 120 -0.38 8.84 3.59
C SER A 120 -1.80 8.44 4.01
N LEU A 121 -2.09 7.14 4.09
CA LEU A 121 -3.40 6.65 4.52
C LEU A 121 -3.72 7.04 5.96
N THR A 122 -2.76 6.87 6.86
CA THR A 122 -2.91 7.25 8.27
C THR A 122 -3.13 8.77 8.42
N GLY A 123 -2.36 9.56 7.65
CA GLY A 123 -2.47 11.02 7.66
C GLY A 123 -3.82 11.52 7.16
N LEU A 124 -4.31 10.98 6.05
CA LEU A 124 -5.63 11.33 5.49
C LEU A 124 -6.77 10.89 6.40
N ALA A 125 -6.74 9.65 6.90
CA ALA A 125 -7.77 9.13 7.79
C ALA A 125 -7.94 10.01 9.03
N ARG A 126 -6.82 10.41 9.66
CA ARG A 126 -6.85 11.30 10.82
C ARG A 126 -7.51 12.65 10.51
N ILE A 127 -7.18 13.25 9.37
CA ILE A 127 -7.76 14.56 9.00
C ILE A 127 -9.25 14.44 8.71
N PHE A 128 -9.69 13.35 8.06
CA PHE A 128 -11.10 13.13 7.78
C PHE A 128 -11.89 12.85 9.08
N GLU A 129 -11.30 12.16 10.06
CA GLU A 129 -11.90 11.98 11.39
C GLU A 129 -12.04 13.29 12.15
N ASP A 130 -11.06 14.19 12.04
CA ASP A 130 -11.04 15.47 12.73
C ASP A 130 -11.95 16.53 12.08
N SER A 131 -12.39 16.33 10.83
CA SER A 131 -13.11 17.33 10.06
C SER A 131 -14.27 16.78 9.23
N ILE A 132 -15.48 16.88 9.74
CA ILE A 132 -16.72 16.53 9.03
C ILE A 132 -16.82 17.27 7.67
N ARG A 133 -16.33 18.51 7.61
CA ARG A 133 -16.35 19.29 6.38
C ARG A 133 -15.47 18.68 5.29
N LEU A 134 -14.28 18.19 5.64
CA LEU A 134 -13.36 17.58 4.69
C LEU A 134 -13.86 16.19 4.29
N GLN A 135 -14.42 15.45 5.23
CA GLN A 135 -15.07 14.17 4.96
C GLN A 135 -16.21 14.29 3.93
N ALA A 136 -16.95 15.40 3.93
CA ALA A 136 -18.04 15.63 2.98
C ALA A 136 -17.58 15.79 1.51
N TYR A 137 -16.29 16.03 1.25
CA TYR A 137 -15.69 16.05 -0.08
C TYR A 137 -15.11 14.71 -0.51
N ALA A 138 -14.92 13.78 0.42
CA ALA A 138 -14.43 12.45 0.14
C ALA A 138 -15.62 11.52 -0.15
N ASP A 139 -15.70 11.05 -1.40
CA ASP A 139 -16.67 10.02 -1.80
C ASP A 139 -16.23 8.63 -1.34
N GLY A 140 -14.96 8.50 -0.97
CA GLY A 140 -14.36 7.35 -0.36
C GLY A 140 -12.88 7.55 -0.07
N LEU A 141 -12.35 6.80 0.90
CA LEU A 141 -10.93 6.72 1.24
C LEU A 141 -10.45 5.29 1.17
N TYR A 142 -9.47 5.05 0.33
CA TYR A 142 -8.87 3.74 0.05
C TYR A 142 -7.35 3.79 0.20
N GLY A 143 -6.73 2.62 0.31
CA GLY A 143 -5.27 2.55 0.31
C GLY A 143 -4.74 1.17 0.67
N ARG A 144 -3.52 1.12 1.20
CA ARG A 144 -2.87 -0.10 1.66
C ARG A 144 -2.17 0.10 2.99
N GLY A 145 -2.16 -0.95 3.82
CA GLY A 145 -1.48 -0.96 5.10
C GLY A 145 -2.10 -1.93 6.08
N THR A 146 -1.35 -2.24 7.16
CA THR A 146 -1.71 -3.24 8.18
C THR A 146 -1.52 -2.71 9.60
N SER A 147 -1.15 -1.42 9.77
CA SER A 147 -0.98 -0.85 11.11
C SER A 147 -2.33 -0.77 11.86
N LEU A 148 -2.27 -0.88 13.18
CA LEU A 148 -3.45 -0.74 14.04
C LEU A 148 -4.20 0.58 13.82
N ALA A 149 -3.50 1.66 13.50
CA ALA A 149 -4.13 2.95 13.20
C ALA A 149 -5.02 2.87 11.95
N VAL A 150 -4.52 2.21 10.88
CA VAL A 150 -5.25 2.01 9.62
C VAL A 150 -6.41 1.04 9.82
N LEU A 151 -6.19 -0.11 10.49
CA LEU A 151 -7.24 -1.09 10.76
C LEU A 151 -8.36 -0.51 11.64
N ASN A 152 -8.01 0.30 12.63
CA ASN A 152 -9.00 1.00 13.45
C ASN A 152 -9.79 2.05 12.65
N ALA A 153 -9.17 2.74 11.70
CA ALA A 153 -9.87 3.68 10.82
C ALA A 153 -10.83 2.97 9.86
N LEU A 154 -10.46 1.77 9.38
CA LEU A 154 -11.35 0.90 8.61
C LEU A 154 -12.54 0.42 9.49
N ASP A 155 -12.30 0.00 10.74
CA ASP A 155 -13.37 -0.44 11.65
C ASP A 155 -14.33 0.70 12.02
N ARG A 156 -13.84 1.94 12.11
CA ARG A 156 -14.68 3.13 12.30
C ARG A 156 -15.43 3.56 11.05
N GLY A 157 -15.06 3.06 9.87
CA GLY A 157 -15.65 3.45 8.59
C GLY A 157 -15.12 4.78 8.04
N THR A 158 -13.94 5.23 8.49
CA THR A 158 -13.23 6.36 7.90
C THR A 158 -12.53 5.95 6.61
N ILE A 159 -12.04 4.72 6.56
CA ILE A 159 -11.52 4.06 5.37
C ILE A 159 -12.60 3.12 4.86
N ASP A 160 -12.87 3.13 3.55
CA ASP A 160 -13.90 2.32 2.92
C ASP A 160 -13.36 0.95 2.48
N GLY A 161 -12.13 0.91 2.00
CA GLY A 161 -11.48 -0.32 1.57
C GLY A 161 -9.97 -0.27 1.67
N LEU A 162 -9.38 -1.41 1.93
CA LEU A 162 -7.97 -1.54 2.26
C LEU A 162 -7.33 -2.74 1.57
N CYS A 163 -6.18 -2.54 0.95
CA CYS A 163 -5.31 -3.64 0.56
C CYS A 163 -4.38 -4.01 1.71
N VAL A 164 -4.39 -5.28 2.09
CA VAL A 164 -3.58 -5.84 3.18
C VAL A 164 -2.70 -6.98 2.69
N THR A 165 -1.65 -7.28 3.45
CA THR A 165 -0.72 -8.39 3.25
C THR A 165 -0.60 -9.20 4.51
N ASP A 166 -0.25 -10.48 4.39
CA ASP A 166 0.14 -11.30 5.53
C ASP A 166 1.58 -10.96 5.95
N ASP A 167 1.74 -9.92 6.76
CA ASP A 167 3.05 -9.45 7.20
C ASP A 167 3.78 -10.48 8.07
N PHE A 168 3.04 -11.30 8.83
CA PHE A 168 3.61 -12.41 9.60
C PHE A 168 4.16 -13.50 8.65
N GLY A 169 3.39 -13.91 7.66
CA GLY A 169 3.80 -14.87 6.63
C GLY A 169 5.01 -14.38 5.84
N ILE A 170 5.04 -13.10 5.46
CA ILE A 170 6.21 -12.48 4.81
C ILE A 170 7.44 -12.58 5.69
N GLY A 171 7.32 -12.23 6.98
CA GLY A 171 8.41 -12.33 7.95
C GLY A 171 8.92 -13.76 8.10
N TYR A 172 8.02 -14.72 8.30
CA TYR A 172 8.33 -16.14 8.42
C TYR A 172 9.06 -16.69 7.19
N GLN A 173 8.53 -16.47 5.99
CA GLN A 173 9.12 -16.91 4.72
C GLN A 173 10.51 -16.30 4.51
N SER A 174 10.70 -15.07 4.92
CA SER A 174 11.99 -14.39 4.78
C SER A 174 13.05 -15.00 5.67
N VAL A 175 12.73 -15.31 6.94
CA VAL A 175 13.64 -15.99 7.86
C VAL A 175 13.91 -17.41 7.36
N ALA A 176 12.89 -18.16 6.94
CA ALA A 176 13.06 -19.49 6.38
C ALA A 176 14.00 -19.50 5.16
N SER A 177 13.81 -18.54 4.24
CA SER A 177 14.66 -18.36 3.05
C SER A 177 16.10 -17.99 3.42
N ALA A 178 16.29 -17.14 4.42
CA ALA A 178 17.63 -16.78 4.90
C ALA A 178 18.37 -17.97 5.52
N VAL A 179 17.68 -18.80 6.31
CA VAL A 179 18.23 -20.02 6.90
C VAL A 179 18.60 -21.03 5.82
N GLU A 180 17.74 -21.23 4.81
CA GLU A 180 18.04 -22.11 3.68
C GLU A 180 19.26 -21.63 2.90
N ALA A 181 19.32 -20.34 2.56
CA ALA A 181 20.43 -19.76 1.85
C ALA A 181 21.74 -19.85 2.65
N ALA A 182 21.71 -19.67 3.97
CA ALA A 182 22.89 -19.81 4.84
C ALA A 182 23.42 -21.25 4.90
N ARG A 183 22.52 -22.26 4.85
CA ARG A 183 22.89 -23.67 4.91
C ARG A 183 23.36 -24.24 3.58
N SER A 184 22.74 -23.84 2.48
CA SER A 184 22.96 -24.43 1.15
C SER A 184 23.79 -23.54 0.21
N GLY A 185 24.06 -22.30 0.60
CA GLY A 185 24.65 -21.28 -0.27
C GLY A 185 23.72 -20.81 -1.40
N ARG A 186 22.46 -21.25 -1.41
CA ARG A 186 21.47 -20.93 -2.45
C ARG A 186 20.07 -20.82 -1.83
N CYS A 187 19.26 -19.91 -2.33
CA CYS A 187 17.82 -19.94 -2.11
C CYS A 187 17.14 -20.67 -3.27
N ARG A 188 16.23 -21.60 -2.97
CA ARG A 188 15.50 -22.36 -4.02
C ARG A 188 14.57 -21.45 -4.81
N ILE A 189 13.93 -20.51 -4.13
CA ILE A 189 12.95 -19.60 -4.70
C ILE A 189 13.53 -18.19 -4.60
N LYS A 190 13.90 -17.61 -5.75
CA LYS A 190 14.44 -16.25 -5.79
C LYS A 190 13.40 -15.17 -5.49
N ILE A 191 12.14 -15.44 -5.80
CA ILE A 191 11.00 -14.56 -5.54
C ILE A 191 9.96 -15.39 -4.82
N CYS A 192 9.63 -15.02 -3.58
CA CYS A 192 8.52 -15.59 -2.81
C CYS A 192 7.34 -14.62 -2.95
N PRO A 193 6.44 -14.84 -3.92
CA PRO A 193 5.28 -13.98 -4.09
C PRO A 193 4.41 -14.11 -2.83
N GLN A 194 3.98 -12.99 -2.31
CA GLN A 194 3.09 -12.93 -1.16
C GLN A 194 1.69 -12.52 -1.64
N GLU A 195 0.69 -13.16 -1.08
CA GLU A 195 -0.68 -12.82 -1.38
C GLU A 195 -1.04 -11.46 -0.77
N SER A 196 -1.87 -10.73 -1.48
CA SER A 196 -2.50 -9.50 -1.02
C SER A 196 -4.00 -9.63 -1.15
N TYR A 197 -4.71 -9.03 -0.22
CA TYR A 197 -6.16 -9.10 -0.13
C TYR A 197 -6.74 -7.70 -0.13
N TYR A 198 -7.89 -7.51 -0.79
CA TYR A 198 -8.74 -6.36 -0.57
C TYR A 198 -9.74 -6.71 0.52
N ILE A 199 -9.86 -5.84 1.51
CA ILE A 199 -10.79 -5.99 2.63
C ILE A 199 -11.60 -4.72 2.86
N GLU A 200 -12.80 -4.91 3.37
CA GLU A 200 -13.68 -3.88 3.89
C GLU A 200 -13.90 -4.11 5.40
N ARG A 201 -14.59 -3.18 6.03
CA ARG A 201 -14.90 -3.26 7.46
C ARG A 201 -15.51 -4.61 7.89
N LYS A 202 -16.39 -5.18 7.05
CA LYS A 202 -17.05 -6.47 7.34
C LYS A 202 -16.09 -7.64 7.45
N ASP A 203 -14.93 -7.55 6.77
CA ASP A 203 -13.96 -8.63 6.67
C ASP A 203 -13.03 -8.70 7.89
N LEU A 204 -12.85 -7.59 8.63
CA LEU A 204 -11.95 -7.49 9.79
C LEU A 204 -12.23 -8.55 10.89
N ARG A 205 -13.47 -9.03 10.98
CA ARG A 205 -13.92 -9.97 12.03
C ARG A 205 -14.16 -11.38 11.49
N THR A 206 -13.73 -11.66 10.27
CA THR A 206 -13.73 -13.02 9.76
C THR A 206 -12.54 -13.77 10.36
N GLU A 207 -12.70 -15.07 10.61
CA GLU A 207 -11.65 -15.90 11.21
C GLU A 207 -10.34 -15.86 10.43
N GLU A 208 -10.42 -15.74 9.12
CA GLU A 208 -9.27 -15.66 8.21
C GLU A 208 -8.46 -14.38 8.44
N PHE A 209 -9.11 -13.22 8.38
CA PHE A 209 -8.43 -11.93 8.51
C PHE A 209 -8.10 -11.57 9.95
N GLU A 210 -8.88 -12.03 10.92
CA GLU A 210 -8.56 -11.86 12.34
C GLU A 210 -7.22 -12.50 12.69
N LYS A 211 -7.00 -13.75 12.28
CA LYS A 211 -5.73 -14.44 12.49
C LYS A 211 -4.55 -13.83 11.74
N MET A 212 -4.79 -13.33 10.53
CA MET A 212 -3.75 -12.74 9.69
C MET A 212 -3.33 -11.34 10.17
N LEU A 213 -4.30 -10.51 10.55
CA LEU A 213 -4.06 -9.11 10.91
C LEU A 213 -3.70 -8.92 12.40
N TYR A 214 -4.09 -9.86 13.26
CA TYR A 214 -3.84 -9.84 14.71
C TYR A 214 -3.19 -11.15 15.20
N PRO A 215 -1.99 -11.48 14.72
CA PRO A 215 -1.38 -12.80 14.95
C PRO A 215 -0.91 -13.08 16.39
N ILE A 216 -1.11 -12.14 17.33
CA ILE A 216 -0.57 -12.22 18.70
C ILE A 216 -1.68 -11.92 19.74
N GLU A 217 -2.85 -12.51 19.59
CA GLU A 217 -3.81 -12.59 20.70
C GLU A 217 -3.82 -13.97 21.34
#